data_cb51428ff749cb9aec52cf89946c1ef1
#
_entry.id   cb51428ff749cb9aec52cf89946c1ef1
#
_cell.length_a   1.000
_cell.length_b   1.000
_cell.length_c   1.000
_cell.angle_alpha   90.00
_cell.angle_beta   90.00
_cell.angle_gamma   90.00
#
_symmetry.space_group_name_H-M   'P 1'
#
loop_
_entity.id
_entity.type
_entity.pdbx_description
1 polymer ?
#
loop_
_entity_poly.entity_id
_entity_poly.type
_entity_poly.pdbx_seq_one_letter_code
_entity_poly.pdbx_strand_id
1 'polypeptide(L)'
;MDMQAAIRSVTERRDLPEADMIEVMRLIMTGEATPAQIGGFLIGLRMKGETVDEITAAARVMRELATPVPVSGEHLVDTCGTGGDGASTFNISTASAIVTAAAGARVAKHGNRSVSSSCGSADVLEAAGVNLDLGAEQVARCVDEIGVGFLFAPKHHSAMKHAIGPRKEMGVRTLFNLLGPLTNPAGAPNQVLGVFSADWLEPLAQVLGKLGSRHVLVVHADDGLDEISIGGSTQIAELKDGEVSTYRVSPGQFGMDVGKVKDLAVPDAAASLAMINAVFDGADGAARDIVLLNAGAAVYVSGLASSLENGIELARQAVASGAAKQKFKQLIETSSHL
;
A
#
# COMPACT_ATOMS: atom_id res chain seq x y z
N MET A 1 3.29 -10.57 28.28
CA MET A 1 3.87 -11.93 27.96
C MET A 1 5.33 -11.79 27.58
N ASP A 2 6.24 -12.70 27.98
CA ASP A 2 7.62 -12.68 27.48
C ASP A 2 7.78 -13.43 26.14
N MET A 3 8.93 -13.24 25.47
CA MET A 3 9.20 -13.85 24.16
C MET A 3 9.20 -15.38 24.17
N GLN A 4 9.64 -16.02 25.27
CA GLN A 4 9.67 -17.48 25.35
C GLN A 4 8.27 -18.07 25.46
N ALA A 5 7.40 -17.44 26.26
CA ALA A 5 6.00 -17.85 26.34
C ALA A 5 5.25 -17.62 25.03
N ALA A 6 5.52 -16.51 24.34
CA ALA A 6 4.94 -16.23 23.02
C ALA A 6 5.36 -17.29 21.98
N ILE A 7 6.66 -17.60 21.89
CA ILE A 7 7.18 -18.65 20.99
C ILE A 7 6.51 -19.99 21.28
N ARG A 8 6.40 -20.37 22.57
CA ARG A 8 5.72 -21.61 22.98
C ARG A 8 4.27 -21.63 22.50
N SER A 9 3.52 -20.53 22.71
CA SER A 9 2.12 -20.44 22.29
C SER A 9 1.96 -20.64 20.78
N VAL A 10 2.72 -19.91 19.95
CA VAL A 10 2.59 -20.02 18.49
C VAL A 10 3.07 -21.37 17.96
N THR A 11 4.09 -22.00 18.56
CA THR A 11 4.55 -23.33 18.17
C THR A 11 3.57 -24.45 18.57
N GLU A 12 2.79 -24.23 19.63
CA GLU A 12 1.67 -25.09 20.03
C GLU A 12 0.35 -24.73 19.31
N ARG A 13 0.42 -23.86 18.28
CA ARG A 13 -0.72 -23.39 17.47
C ARG A 13 -1.83 -22.70 18.27
N ARG A 14 -1.47 -22.01 19.36
CA ARG A 14 -2.40 -21.21 20.15
C ARG A 14 -2.34 -19.76 19.72
N ASP A 15 -3.53 -19.16 19.56
CA ASP A 15 -3.66 -17.73 19.27
C ASP A 15 -3.22 -16.90 20.46
N LEU A 16 -2.62 -15.73 20.18
CA LEU A 16 -2.23 -14.79 21.22
C LEU A 16 -3.39 -13.80 21.47
N PRO A 17 -3.80 -13.61 22.72
CA PRO A 17 -4.66 -12.49 23.08
C PRO A 17 -4.06 -11.16 22.63
N GLU A 18 -4.91 -10.18 22.30
CA GLU A 18 -4.48 -8.87 21.82
C GLU A 18 -3.43 -8.21 22.74
N ALA A 19 -3.65 -8.22 24.05
CA ALA A 19 -2.72 -7.64 25.02
C ALA A 19 -1.34 -8.31 24.98
N ASP A 20 -1.30 -9.62 24.86
CA ASP A 20 -0.04 -10.38 24.77
C ASP A 20 0.69 -10.09 23.47
N MET A 21 -0.03 -10.01 22.33
CA MET A 21 0.55 -9.68 21.04
C MET A 21 1.12 -8.26 21.03
N ILE A 22 0.47 -7.29 21.68
CA ILE A 22 0.97 -5.92 21.86
C ILE A 22 2.32 -5.95 22.60
N GLU A 23 2.41 -6.67 23.73
CA GLU A 23 3.66 -6.78 24.50
C GLU A 23 4.78 -7.41 23.68
N VAL A 24 4.50 -8.51 23.00
CA VAL A 24 5.47 -9.20 22.13
C VAL A 24 5.98 -8.28 21.02
N MET A 25 5.08 -7.56 20.36
CA MET A 25 5.47 -6.61 19.32
C MET A 25 6.29 -5.46 19.89
N ARG A 26 6.01 -4.97 21.08
CA ARG A 26 6.84 -3.94 21.75
C ARG A 26 8.24 -4.48 22.01
N LEU A 27 8.39 -5.68 22.58
CA LEU A 27 9.71 -6.30 22.82
C LEU A 27 10.53 -6.42 21.52
N ILE A 28 9.88 -6.76 20.40
CA ILE A 28 10.53 -6.83 19.09
C ILE A 28 10.94 -5.43 18.62
N MET A 29 10.02 -4.48 18.65
CA MET A 29 10.20 -3.16 18.04
C MET A 29 11.08 -2.22 18.89
N THR A 30 11.26 -2.49 20.19
CA THR A 30 12.21 -1.76 21.07
C THR A 30 13.60 -2.39 21.10
N GLY A 31 13.77 -3.58 20.50
CA GLY A 31 15.06 -4.27 20.43
C GLY A 31 15.39 -5.09 21.68
N GLU A 32 14.40 -5.38 22.52
CA GLU A 32 14.56 -6.23 23.70
C GLU A 32 14.56 -7.73 23.35
N ALA A 33 13.91 -8.10 22.24
CA ALA A 33 13.93 -9.47 21.73
C ALA A 33 15.22 -9.75 20.95
N THR A 34 15.82 -10.93 21.16
CA THR A 34 16.99 -11.38 20.40
C THR A 34 16.61 -11.76 18.96
N PRO A 35 17.56 -11.73 18.00
CA PRO A 35 17.31 -12.18 16.62
C PRO A 35 16.72 -13.59 16.54
N ALA A 36 17.20 -14.53 17.37
CA ALA A 36 16.69 -15.89 17.42
C ALA A 36 15.24 -15.95 17.92
N GLN A 37 14.89 -15.13 18.93
CA GLN A 37 13.52 -15.04 19.42
C GLN A 37 12.58 -14.43 18.38
N ILE A 38 13.00 -13.38 17.68
CA ILE A 38 12.24 -12.77 16.60
C ILE A 38 11.99 -13.79 15.49
N GLY A 39 13.03 -14.49 15.03
CA GLY A 39 12.91 -15.51 14.00
C GLY A 39 11.97 -16.65 14.42
N GLY A 40 12.18 -17.21 15.61
CA GLY A 40 11.35 -18.30 16.15
C GLY A 40 9.88 -17.91 16.29
N PHE A 41 9.61 -16.70 16.79
CA PHE A 41 8.25 -16.18 16.90
C PHE A 41 7.57 -15.98 15.53
N LEU A 42 8.22 -15.31 14.60
CA LEU A 42 7.65 -15.01 13.29
C LEU A 42 7.37 -16.28 12.47
N ILE A 43 8.27 -17.28 12.53
CA ILE A 43 8.05 -18.55 11.85
C ILE A 43 6.93 -19.36 12.53
N GLY A 44 6.91 -19.41 13.87
CA GLY A 44 5.83 -20.08 14.60
C GLY A 44 4.47 -19.45 14.31
N LEU A 45 4.39 -18.12 14.32
CA LEU A 45 3.17 -17.38 14.00
C LEU A 45 2.68 -17.67 12.57
N ARG A 46 3.58 -17.63 11.59
CA ARG A 46 3.27 -18.00 10.21
C ARG A 46 2.78 -19.44 10.05
N MET A 47 3.41 -20.40 10.74
CA MET A 47 3.02 -21.81 10.69
C MET A 47 1.68 -22.08 11.38
N LYS A 48 1.35 -21.27 12.37
CA LYS A 48 0.05 -21.27 13.02
C LYS A 48 -1.03 -20.68 12.09
N GLY A 49 -0.70 -19.63 11.39
CA GLY A 49 -1.60 -18.69 10.71
C GLY A 49 -1.94 -17.51 11.62
N GLU A 50 -1.73 -16.31 11.11
CA GLU A 50 -2.02 -15.06 11.82
C GLU A 50 -3.52 -14.81 11.89
N THR A 51 -4.04 -14.42 13.06
CA THR A 51 -5.44 -14.02 13.23
C THR A 51 -5.62 -12.51 12.98
N VAL A 52 -6.85 -12.10 12.68
CA VAL A 52 -7.22 -10.67 12.56
C VAL A 52 -6.82 -9.88 13.79
N ASP A 53 -7.01 -10.43 14.99
CA ASP A 53 -6.69 -9.76 16.25
C ASP A 53 -5.18 -9.62 16.45
N GLU A 54 -4.39 -10.65 16.12
CA GLU A 54 -2.94 -10.59 16.18
C GLU A 54 -2.37 -9.56 15.20
N ILE A 55 -2.87 -9.54 13.95
CA ILE A 55 -2.44 -8.55 12.94
C ILE A 55 -2.83 -7.13 13.40
N THR A 56 -4.04 -6.95 13.92
CA THR A 56 -4.51 -5.66 14.43
C THR A 56 -3.63 -5.15 15.57
N ALA A 57 -3.32 -6.01 16.55
CA ALA A 57 -2.45 -5.68 17.67
C ALA A 57 -1.05 -5.27 17.21
N ALA A 58 -0.48 -6.03 16.30
CA ALA A 58 0.84 -5.74 15.71
C ALA A 58 0.84 -4.39 14.97
N ALA A 59 -0.17 -4.13 14.16
CA ALA A 59 -0.29 -2.88 13.42
C ALA A 59 -0.47 -1.67 14.35
N ARG A 60 -1.22 -1.80 15.46
CA ARG A 60 -1.35 -0.75 16.48
C ARG A 60 0.00 -0.36 17.08
N VAL A 61 0.82 -1.32 17.47
CA VAL A 61 2.16 -1.03 18.00
C VAL A 61 3.03 -0.34 16.96
N MET A 62 2.97 -0.76 15.71
CA MET A 62 3.75 -0.11 14.65
C MET A 62 3.27 1.32 14.36
N ARG A 63 1.95 1.57 14.39
CA ARG A 63 1.39 2.94 14.26
C ARG A 63 1.79 3.83 15.44
N GLU A 64 1.75 3.30 16.66
CA GLU A 64 2.17 4.00 17.87
C GLU A 64 3.64 4.45 17.83
N LEU A 65 4.52 3.60 17.28
CA LEU A 65 5.96 3.85 17.19
C LEU A 65 6.39 4.58 15.92
N ALA A 66 5.50 4.79 14.98
CA ALA A 66 5.78 5.53 13.75
C ALA A 66 5.91 7.02 14.02
N THR A 67 6.77 7.70 13.25
CA THR A 67 6.79 9.17 13.21
C THR A 67 5.56 9.66 12.44
N PRO A 68 4.60 10.33 13.10
CA PRO A 68 3.35 10.73 12.45
C PRO A 68 3.60 11.84 11.41
N VAL A 69 2.84 11.81 10.33
CA VAL A 69 2.79 12.86 9.31
C VAL A 69 1.46 13.62 9.48
N PRO A 70 1.48 14.87 9.95
CA PRO A 70 0.27 15.61 10.33
C PRO A 70 -0.43 16.21 9.09
N VAL A 71 -1.12 15.38 8.33
CA VAL A 71 -1.91 15.80 7.16
C VAL A 71 -3.31 16.20 7.61
N SER A 72 -3.79 17.31 7.08
CA SER A 72 -5.14 17.84 7.34
C SER A 72 -6.08 17.67 6.14
N GLY A 73 -7.38 17.70 6.41
CA GLY A 73 -8.45 17.79 5.42
C GLY A 73 -9.12 16.49 5.05
N GLU A 74 -10.12 16.62 4.15
CA GLU A 74 -10.96 15.53 3.67
C GLU A 74 -10.33 14.77 2.48
N HIS A 75 -10.92 13.65 2.10
CA HIS A 75 -10.53 12.85 0.93
C HIS A 75 -9.11 12.31 0.97
N LEU A 76 -8.55 12.10 2.19
CA LEU A 76 -7.22 11.52 2.36
C LEU A 76 -7.26 10.01 2.06
N VAL A 77 -6.36 9.57 1.18
CA VAL A 77 -6.29 8.17 0.72
C VAL A 77 -4.84 7.71 0.60
N ASP A 78 -4.59 6.42 0.82
CA ASP A 78 -3.35 5.72 0.48
C ASP A 78 -3.60 4.71 -0.66
N THR A 79 -2.59 4.53 -1.49
CA THR A 79 -2.57 3.51 -2.55
C THR A 79 -1.31 2.68 -2.42
N CYS A 80 -1.40 1.52 -1.82
CA CYS A 80 -0.23 0.66 -1.62
C CYS A 80 -0.63 -0.82 -1.72
N GLY A 81 0.36 -1.67 -1.91
CA GLY A 81 0.20 -3.11 -1.90
C GLY A 81 1.19 -3.77 -0.95
N THR A 82 0.96 -5.03 -0.67
CA THR A 82 1.91 -5.88 0.07
C THR A 82 3.16 -6.16 -0.73
N GLY A 83 3.08 -6.00 -2.04
CA GLY A 83 4.11 -6.43 -2.98
C GLY A 83 4.26 -7.95 -3.04
N GLY A 84 5.24 -8.39 -3.82
CA GLY A 84 5.60 -9.81 -3.85
C GLY A 84 4.71 -10.66 -4.77
N ASP A 85 3.97 -10.06 -5.68
CA ASP A 85 3.18 -10.72 -6.73
C ASP A 85 4.06 -11.41 -7.80
N GLY A 86 5.33 -11.01 -7.90
CA GLY A 86 6.28 -11.58 -8.85
C GLY A 86 6.11 -11.11 -10.31
N ALA A 87 5.19 -10.19 -10.58
CA ALA A 87 4.87 -9.75 -11.94
C ALA A 87 5.87 -8.74 -12.52
N SER A 88 6.68 -8.08 -11.67
CA SER A 88 7.65 -7.05 -12.07
C SER A 88 7.05 -5.96 -12.96
N THR A 89 5.79 -5.60 -12.74
CA THR A 89 5.11 -4.54 -13.48
C THR A 89 5.70 -3.17 -13.16
N PHE A 90 5.44 -2.20 -14.04
CA PHE A 90 5.72 -0.80 -13.71
C PHE A 90 4.93 -0.38 -12.44
N ASN A 91 5.33 0.73 -11.82
CA ASN A 91 4.76 1.14 -10.53
C ASN A 91 3.33 1.69 -10.68
N ILE A 92 2.37 0.78 -10.89
CA ILE A 92 0.95 1.04 -11.12
C ILE A 92 0.38 1.89 -9.99
N SER A 93 0.54 1.48 -8.73
CA SER A 93 0.01 2.20 -7.57
C SER A 93 0.62 3.60 -7.42
N THR A 94 1.87 3.82 -7.87
CA THR A 94 2.50 5.15 -7.88
C THR A 94 1.88 6.05 -8.95
N ALA A 95 1.71 5.55 -10.17
CA ALA A 95 1.01 6.26 -11.23
C ALA A 95 -0.43 6.59 -10.81
N SER A 96 -1.13 5.61 -10.24
CA SER A 96 -2.50 5.77 -9.73
C SER A 96 -2.60 6.83 -8.64
N ALA A 97 -1.62 6.91 -7.72
CA ALA A 97 -1.54 7.96 -6.70
C ALA A 97 -1.54 9.37 -7.31
N ILE A 98 -0.74 9.59 -8.35
CA ILE A 98 -0.65 10.88 -9.04
C ILE A 98 -1.96 11.23 -9.75
N VAL A 99 -2.57 10.26 -10.46
CA VAL A 99 -3.87 10.45 -11.12
C VAL A 99 -4.97 10.74 -10.11
N THR A 100 -4.99 10.01 -8.98
CA THR A 100 -5.94 10.22 -7.88
C THR A 100 -5.84 11.63 -7.30
N ALA A 101 -4.62 12.12 -7.08
CA ALA A 101 -4.39 13.49 -6.62
C ALA A 101 -4.79 14.54 -7.68
N ALA A 102 -4.57 14.24 -8.96
CA ALA A 102 -4.99 15.09 -10.05
C ALA A 102 -6.52 15.16 -10.20
N ALA A 103 -7.22 14.09 -9.81
CA ALA A 103 -8.69 14.05 -9.75
C ALA A 103 -9.27 14.78 -8.51
N GLY A 104 -8.43 15.29 -7.61
CA GLY A 104 -8.84 16.15 -6.48
C GLY A 104 -8.75 15.50 -5.09
N ALA A 105 -8.36 14.24 -4.97
CA ALA A 105 -8.10 13.60 -3.67
C ALA A 105 -6.79 14.12 -3.05
N ARG A 106 -6.62 13.86 -1.75
CA ARG A 106 -5.35 14.02 -1.05
C ARG A 106 -4.71 12.65 -0.90
N VAL A 107 -3.52 12.48 -1.43
CA VAL A 107 -2.84 11.19 -1.42
C VAL A 107 -1.61 11.25 -0.52
N ALA A 108 -1.66 10.49 0.58
CA ALA A 108 -0.51 10.22 1.44
C ALA A 108 0.03 8.83 1.10
N LYS A 109 0.80 8.75 0.00
CA LYS A 109 1.28 7.45 -0.48
C LYS A 109 2.38 6.90 0.40
N HIS A 110 2.09 5.81 1.12
CA HIS A 110 3.10 5.06 1.86
C HIS A 110 3.81 4.08 0.93
N GLY A 111 5.14 4.02 1.00
CA GLY A 111 5.89 3.14 0.13
C GLY A 111 7.35 2.96 0.50
N ASN A 112 8.02 2.05 -0.21
CA ASN A 112 9.41 1.68 0.05
C ASN A 112 10.15 1.37 -1.27
N ARG A 113 11.46 1.11 -1.15
CA ARG A 113 12.24 0.45 -2.20
C ARG A 113 11.79 -1.00 -2.34
N SER A 114 11.99 -1.54 -3.52
CA SER A 114 11.71 -2.96 -3.74
C SER A 114 12.62 -3.85 -2.91
N VAL A 115 12.03 -4.97 -2.44
CA VAL A 115 12.77 -6.07 -1.80
C VAL A 115 12.82 -7.30 -2.71
N SER A 116 11.80 -7.50 -3.54
CA SER A 116 11.59 -8.72 -4.35
C SER A 116 11.32 -8.45 -5.83
N SER A 117 11.03 -7.21 -6.23
CA SER A 117 10.80 -6.81 -7.63
C SER A 117 11.94 -5.94 -8.17
N SER A 118 11.92 -5.65 -9.49
CA SER A 118 12.93 -4.84 -10.16
C SER A 118 12.92 -3.36 -9.75
N CYS A 119 11.77 -2.84 -9.25
CA CYS A 119 11.60 -1.42 -8.94
C CYS A 119 10.47 -1.21 -7.92
N GLY A 120 10.78 -0.58 -6.79
CA GLY A 120 9.77 -0.13 -5.81
C GLY A 120 9.29 1.30 -6.08
N SER A 121 8.27 1.73 -5.33
CA SER A 121 7.72 3.10 -5.47
C SER A 121 8.77 4.19 -5.19
N ALA A 122 9.65 3.97 -4.21
CA ALA A 122 10.75 4.90 -3.92
C ALA A 122 11.76 4.98 -5.07
N ASP A 123 12.08 3.85 -5.70
CA ASP A 123 13.07 3.80 -6.78
C ASP A 123 12.61 4.60 -8.00
N VAL A 124 11.34 4.47 -8.41
CA VAL A 124 10.81 5.23 -9.55
C VAL A 124 10.64 6.71 -9.24
N LEU A 125 10.24 7.07 -8.02
CA LEU A 125 10.11 8.47 -7.62
C LEU A 125 11.48 9.16 -7.54
N GLU A 126 12.49 8.49 -7.02
CA GLU A 126 13.88 8.97 -7.03
C GLU A 126 14.42 9.15 -8.46
N ALA A 127 14.16 8.18 -9.35
CA ALA A 127 14.52 8.30 -10.76
C ALA A 127 13.82 9.47 -11.46
N ALA A 128 12.63 9.87 -10.99
CA ALA A 128 11.91 11.04 -11.47
C ALA A 128 12.42 12.36 -10.89
N GLY A 129 13.29 12.33 -9.87
CA GLY A 129 13.81 13.52 -9.19
C GLY A 129 13.00 13.97 -7.98
N VAL A 130 12.10 13.14 -7.45
CA VAL A 130 11.41 13.41 -6.18
C VAL A 130 12.39 13.25 -5.02
N ASN A 131 12.42 14.24 -4.12
CA ASN A 131 13.22 14.16 -2.91
C ASN A 131 12.58 13.21 -1.89
N LEU A 132 13.24 12.07 -1.63
CA LEU A 132 12.77 11.06 -0.66
C LEU A 132 13.22 11.36 0.78
N ASP A 133 14.09 12.34 0.97
CA ASP A 133 14.68 12.66 2.28
C ASP A 133 13.85 13.63 3.11
N LEU A 134 12.64 13.94 2.67
CA LEU A 134 11.73 14.84 3.37
C LEU A 134 11.37 14.32 4.77
N GLY A 135 11.32 15.24 5.73
CA GLY A 135 10.76 14.97 7.07
C GLY A 135 9.24 15.00 7.08
N ALA A 136 8.65 14.58 8.20
CA ALA A 136 7.20 14.42 8.33
C ALA A 136 6.41 15.70 8.01
N GLU A 137 6.84 16.86 8.52
CA GLU A 137 6.21 18.17 8.25
C GLU A 137 6.30 18.58 6.77
N GLN A 138 7.43 18.28 6.13
CA GLN A 138 7.64 18.59 4.72
C GLN A 138 6.75 17.72 3.82
N VAL A 139 6.62 16.42 4.15
CA VAL A 139 5.69 15.52 3.45
C VAL A 139 4.24 15.97 3.65
N ALA A 140 3.87 16.37 4.87
CA ALA A 140 2.54 16.91 5.16
C ALA A 140 2.24 18.14 4.29
N ARG A 141 3.22 19.07 4.16
CA ARG A 141 3.10 20.22 3.26
C ARG A 141 2.88 19.81 1.81
N CYS A 142 3.60 18.82 1.29
CA CYS A 142 3.32 18.30 -0.06
C CYS A 142 1.87 17.86 -0.19
N VAL A 143 1.34 17.07 0.75
CA VAL A 143 -0.06 16.63 0.69
C VAL A 143 -1.03 17.80 0.79
N ASP A 144 -0.78 18.76 1.67
CA ASP A 144 -1.68 19.89 1.91
C ASP A 144 -1.65 20.93 0.77
N GLU A 145 -0.46 21.23 0.22
CA GLU A 145 -0.28 22.27 -0.81
C GLU A 145 -0.57 21.77 -2.23
N ILE A 146 -0.16 20.53 -2.55
CA ILE A 146 -0.27 19.98 -3.91
C ILE A 146 -1.12 18.71 -4.01
N GLY A 147 -1.71 18.25 -2.90
CA GLY A 147 -2.61 17.09 -2.90
C GLY A 147 -1.91 15.73 -2.93
N VAL A 148 -0.57 15.64 -2.95
CA VAL A 148 0.15 14.37 -2.94
C VAL A 148 1.50 14.49 -2.23
N GLY A 149 1.82 13.49 -1.40
CA GLY A 149 3.12 13.33 -0.75
C GLY A 149 3.52 11.86 -0.66
N PHE A 150 4.83 11.62 -0.67
CA PHE A 150 5.37 10.27 -0.55
C PHE A 150 5.98 10.05 0.84
N LEU A 151 5.44 9.09 1.56
CA LEU A 151 5.86 8.68 2.90
C LEU A 151 6.84 7.52 2.77
N PHE A 152 8.13 7.84 2.71
CA PHE A 152 9.18 6.83 2.57
C PHE A 152 9.33 6.04 3.87
N ALA A 153 8.95 4.76 3.87
CA ALA A 153 8.81 3.93 5.05
C ALA A 153 10.02 3.95 6.03
N PRO A 154 11.30 3.92 5.57
CA PRO A 154 12.45 4.00 6.47
C PRO A 154 12.55 5.30 7.29
N LYS A 155 11.98 6.40 6.80
CA LYS A 155 11.98 7.69 7.51
C LYS A 155 10.97 7.74 8.65
N HIS A 156 9.91 6.96 8.56
CA HIS A 156 8.79 6.99 9.52
C HIS A 156 8.77 5.80 10.48
N HIS A 157 9.39 4.67 10.12
CA HIS A 157 9.37 3.43 10.91
C HIS A 157 10.77 3.04 11.39
N SER A 158 11.42 3.92 12.15
CA SER A 158 12.79 3.69 12.65
C SER A 158 12.93 2.44 13.52
N ALA A 159 11.87 2.03 14.22
CA ALA A 159 11.82 0.83 15.05
C ALA A 159 11.98 -0.47 14.24
N MET A 160 11.68 -0.44 12.93
CA MET A 160 11.88 -1.61 12.04
C MET A 160 13.32 -2.09 11.97
N LYS A 161 14.32 -1.26 12.32
CA LYS A 161 15.74 -1.66 12.34
C LYS A 161 16.00 -2.93 13.15
N HIS A 162 15.20 -3.19 14.19
CA HIS A 162 15.35 -4.37 15.04
C HIS A 162 14.84 -5.66 14.40
N ALA A 163 13.90 -5.58 13.46
CA ALA A 163 13.30 -6.73 12.77
C ALA A 163 13.93 -7.00 11.38
N ILE A 164 14.63 -6.04 10.78
CA ILE A 164 15.17 -6.18 9.41
C ILE A 164 16.18 -7.31 9.28
N GLY A 165 17.13 -7.43 10.24
CA GLY A 165 18.16 -8.48 10.23
C GLY A 165 17.54 -9.88 10.17
N PRO A 166 16.78 -10.30 11.20
CA PRO A 166 16.11 -11.59 11.21
C PRO A 166 15.24 -11.86 9.97
N ARG A 167 14.50 -10.85 9.49
CA ARG A 167 13.67 -11.00 8.28
C ARG A 167 14.48 -11.30 7.03
N LYS A 168 15.62 -10.63 6.85
CA LYS A 168 16.54 -10.88 5.71
C LYS A 168 17.16 -12.27 5.77
N GLU A 169 17.59 -12.71 6.96
CA GLU A 169 18.19 -14.01 7.17
C GLU A 169 17.20 -15.16 6.92
N MET A 170 15.95 -15.01 7.35
CA MET A 170 14.91 -16.03 7.12
C MET A 170 14.52 -16.15 5.64
N GLY A 171 14.54 -15.08 4.86
CA GLY A 171 14.22 -15.08 3.42
C GLY A 171 12.79 -15.52 3.08
N VAL A 172 11.87 -15.50 4.05
CA VAL A 172 10.47 -15.91 3.86
C VAL A 172 9.50 -14.79 4.25
N ARG A 173 8.28 -14.83 3.71
CA ARG A 173 7.22 -13.93 4.13
C ARG A 173 6.83 -14.19 5.59
N THR A 174 6.56 -13.13 6.33
CA THR A 174 6.11 -13.17 7.73
C THR A 174 5.02 -12.12 7.93
N LEU A 175 4.47 -12.03 9.13
CA LEU A 175 3.54 -10.97 9.54
C LEU A 175 3.95 -9.57 9.03
N PHE A 176 5.24 -9.24 9.04
CA PHE A 176 5.74 -7.94 8.58
C PHE A 176 5.47 -7.63 7.10
N ASN A 177 5.18 -8.63 6.27
CA ASN A 177 4.79 -8.39 4.88
C ASN A 177 3.35 -7.87 4.76
N LEU A 178 2.51 -8.13 5.77
CA LEU A 178 1.15 -7.62 5.87
C LEU A 178 1.09 -6.24 6.54
N LEU A 179 2.02 -5.98 7.48
CA LEU A 179 1.94 -4.79 8.34
C LEU A 179 2.26 -3.48 7.61
N GLY A 180 3.12 -3.49 6.58
CA GLY A 180 3.52 -2.27 5.87
C GLY A 180 2.33 -1.40 5.45
N PRO A 181 1.40 -1.92 4.64
CA PRO A 181 0.23 -1.19 4.19
C PRO A 181 -0.74 -0.77 5.31
N LEU A 182 -0.71 -1.44 6.46
CA LEU A 182 -1.61 -1.16 7.59
C LEU A 182 -1.12 -0.01 8.48
N THR A 183 0.08 0.53 8.20
CA THR A 183 0.78 1.42 9.14
C THR A 183 1.15 2.76 8.51
N ASN A 184 0.31 3.28 7.63
CA ASN A 184 0.50 4.59 7.00
C ASN A 184 0.68 5.69 8.07
N PRO A 185 1.82 6.42 8.07
CA PRO A 185 2.12 7.43 9.10
C PRO A 185 1.19 8.65 9.11
N ALA A 186 0.47 8.91 8.00
CA ALA A 186 -0.54 9.97 7.92
C ALA A 186 -1.91 9.53 8.46
N GLY A 187 -2.06 8.26 8.85
CA GLY A 187 -3.33 7.73 9.35
C GLY A 187 -4.46 7.81 8.33
N ALA A 188 -4.15 7.67 7.03
CA ALA A 188 -5.14 7.78 5.96
C ALA A 188 -6.35 6.87 6.23
N PRO A 189 -7.56 7.45 6.33
CA PRO A 189 -8.76 6.69 6.69
C PRO A 189 -9.32 5.87 5.52
N ASN A 190 -8.85 6.15 4.31
CA ASN A 190 -9.29 5.48 3.09
C ASN A 190 -8.08 4.88 2.37
N GLN A 191 -8.27 3.73 1.72
CA GLN A 191 -7.15 3.01 1.13
C GLN A 191 -7.58 2.07 0.00
N VAL A 192 -6.75 1.95 -1.03
CA VAL A 192 -6.73 0.80 -1.93
C VAL A 192 -5.50 -0.03 -1.57
N LEU A 193 -5.72 -1.26 -1.13
CA LEU A 193 -4.69 -2.17 -0.65
C LEU A 193 -4.63 -3.42 -1.54
N GLY A 194 -3.56 -3.56 -2.31
CA GLY A 194 -3.27 -4.79 -3.02
C GLY A 194 -2.66 -5.86 -2.13
N VAL A 195 -3.08 -7.11 -2.30
CA VAL A 195 -2.56 -8.25 -1.53
C VAL A 195 -2.07 -9.38 -2.44
N PHE A 196 -0.98 -10.04 -2.02
CA PHE A 196 -0.35 -11.13 -2.77
C PHE A 196 -1.14 -12.46 -2.77
N SER A 197 -2.20 -12.58 -1.98
CA SER A 197 -3.08 -13.78 -1.91
C SER A 197 -4.50 -13.35 -1.57
N ALA A 198 -5.47 -14.00 -2.22
CA ALA A 198 -6.90 -13.81 -1.94
C ALA A 198 -7.30 -14.14 -0.50
N ASP A 199 -6.54 -15.00 0.18
CA ASP A 199 -6.78 -15.36 1.59
C ASP A 199 -6.73 -14.14 2.53
N TRP A 200 -6.08 -13.04 2.12
CA TRP A 200 -5.92 -11.83 2.91
C TRP A 200 -6.97 -10.75 2.63
N LEU A 201 -7.87 -10.95 1.68
CA LEU A 201 -8.88 -9.95 1.31
C LEU A 201 -9.75 -9.54 2.51
N GLU A 202 -10.57 -10.45 2.99
CA GLU A 202 -11.46 -10.18 4.13
C GLU A 202 -10.71 -9.93 5.44
N PRO A 203 -9.67 -10.75 5.80
CA PRO A 203 -8.93 -10.50 7.04
C PRO A 203 -8.33 -9.10 7.11
N LEU A 204 -7.72 -8.58 6.05
CA LEU A 204 -7.13 -7.23 6.09
C LEU A 204 -8.16 -6.11 6.01
N ALA A 205 -9.29 -6.32 5.35
CA ALA A 205 -10.42 -5.39 5.42
C ALA A 205 -10.96 -5.28 6.87
N GLN A 206 -11.09 -6.40 7.58
CA GLN A 206 -11.49 -6.44 8.99
C GLN A 206 -10.46 -5.77 9.91
N VAL A 207 -9.16 -6.05 9.69
CA VAL A 207 -8.06 -5.40 10.43
C VAL A 207 -8.12 -3.89 10.26
N LEU A 208 -8.27 -3.39 9.02
CA LEU A 208 -8.36 -1.96 8.75
C LEU A 208 -9.60 -1.33 9.40
N GLY A 209 -10.73 -2.02 9.42
CA GLY A 209 -11.92 -1.61 10.17
C GLY A 209 -11.65 -1.46 11.66
N LYS A 210 -10.99 -2.45 12.29
CA LYS A 210 -10.58 -2.41 13.70
C LYS A 210 -9.54 -1.32 14.00
N LEU A 211 -8.77 -0.90 13.00
CA LEU A 211 -7.80 0.20 13.07
C LEU A 211 -8.43 1.57 12.79
N GLY A 212 -9.74 1.65 12.51
CA GLY A 212 -10.49 2.90 12.36
C GLY A 212 -10.54 3.43 10.93
N SER A 213 -10.21 2.63 9.91
CA SER A 213 -10.39 3.00 8.52
C SER A 213 -11.88 3.12 8.18
N ARG A 214 -12.21 4.00 7.21
CA ARG A 214 -13.59 4.33 6.82
C ARG A 214 -14.02 3.60 5.56
N HIS A 215 -13.23 3.72 4.49
CA HIS A 215 -13.54 3.13 3.21
C HIS A 215 -12.28 2.54 2.60
N VAL A 216 -12.26 1.22 2.40
CA VAL A 216 -11.09 0.49 1.93
C VAL A 216 -11.51 -0.53 0.88
N LEU A 217 -10.73 -0.66 -0.18
CA LEU A 217 -10.77 -1.81 -1.08
C LEU A 217 -9.49 -2.63 -0.88
N VAL A 218 -9.63 -3.86 -0.42
CA VAL A 218 -8.54 -4.84 -0.44
C VAL A 218 -8.71 -5.67 -1.70
N VAL A 219 -7.69 -5.74 -2.55
CA VAL A 219 -7.81 -6.28 -3.91
C VAL A 219 -6.78 -7.37 -4.20
N HIS A 220 -7.18 -8.39 -4.95
CA HIS A 220 -6.31 -9.43 -5.47
C HIS A 220 -6.86 -9.93 -6.81
N ALA A 221 -6.03 -9.89 -7.84
CA ALA A 221 -6.45 -10.31 -9.17
C ALA A 221 -6.22 -11.82 -9.41
N ASP A 222 -7.04 -12.42 -10.26
CA ASP A 222 -6.93 -13.85 -10.58
C ASP A 222 -5.61 -14.21 -11.31
N ASP A 223 -4.95 -13.23 -11.93
CA ASP A 223 -3.62 -13.37 -12.53
C ASP A 223 -2.47 -13.20 -11.52
N GLY A 224 -2.79 -12.98 -10.25
CA GLY A 224 -1.85 -12.89 -9.14
C GLY A 224 -1.37 -11.49 -8.77
N LEU A 225 -1.79 -10.46 -9.52
CA LEU A 225 -1.43 -9.07 -9.20
C LEU A 225 -2.04 -8.61 -7.89
N ASP A 226 -1.27 -7.82 -7.13
CA ASP A 226 -1.74 -7.05 -5.98
C ASP A 226 -2.31 -5.66 -6.39
N GLU A 227 -3.06 -5.63 -7.51
CA GLU A 227 -3.72 -4.45 -8.09
C GLU A 227 -5.09 -4.87 -8.71
N ILE A 228 -5.95 -3.91 -9.05
CA ILE A 228 -7.09 -4.18 -9.92
C ILE A 228 -6.54 -4.40 -11.33
N SER A 229 -6.56 -5.65 -11.80
CA SER A 229 -5.88 -6.04 -13.03
C SER A 229 -6.66 -5.68 -14.29
N ILE A 230 -5.90 -5.37 -15.34
CA ILE A 230 -6.39 -5.31 -16.71
C ILE A 230 -6.41 -6.70 -17.40
N GLY A 231 -5.74 -7.69 -16.78
CA GLY A 231 -5.58 -9.03 -17.36
C GLY A 231 -6.79 -9.95 -17.15
N GLY A 232 -7.70 -9.59 -16.28
CA GLY A 232 -8.84 -10.45 -15.95
C GLY A 232 -9.65 -9.95 -14.76
N SER A 233 -10.28 -10.88 -14.06
CA SER A 233 -11.11 -10.58 -12.92
C SER A 233 -10.27 -10.29 -11.67
N THR A 234 -10.70 -9.34 -10.86
CA THR A 234 -10.12 -9.00 -9.56
C THR A 234 -11.16 -9.23 -8.47
N GLN A 235 -10.75 -9.90 -7.40
CA GLN A 235 -11.55 -10.07 -6.19
C GLN A 235 -11.31 -8.87 -5.28
N ILE A 236 -12.38 -8.37 -4.68
CA ILE A 236 -12.36 -7.21 -3.79
C ILE A 236 -13.06 -7.56 -2.49
N ALA A 237 -12.44 -7.22 -1.37
CA ALA A 237 -13.12 -7.06 -0.09
C ALA A 237 -13.21 -5.56 0.21
N GLU A 238 -14.42 -5.04 0.26
CA GLU A 238 -14.69 -3.63 0.54
C GLU A 238 -15.14 -3.45 1.99
N LEU A 239 -14.38 -2.66 2.75
CA LEU A 239 -14.83 -2.10 4.02
C LEU A 239 -15.47 -0.75 3.72
N LYS A 240 -16.75 -0.62 4.05
CA LYS A 240 -17.50 0.64 3.94
C LYS A 240 -18.56 0.71 5.04
N ASP A 241 -18.69 1.87 5.67
CA ASP A 241 -19.66 2.11 6.74
C ASP A 241 -19.61 1.07 7.89
N GLY A 242 -18.41 0.52 8.15
CA GLY A 242 -18.15 -0.48 9.19
C GLY A 242 -18.46 -1.93 8.80
N GLU A 243 -18.94 -2.16 7.58
CA GLU A 243 -19.25 -3.49 7.05
C GLU A 243 -18.23 -3.92 6.00
N VAL A 244 -17.95 -5.22 5.95
CA VAL A 244 -17.09 -5.83 4.93
C VAL A 244 -17.97 -6.65 3.97
N SER A 245 -17.88 -6.34 2.69
CA SER A 245 -18.52 -7.10 1.62
C SER A 245 -17.52 -7.55 0.56
N THR A 246 -17.80 -8.64 -0.14
CA THR A 246 -16.91 -9.17 -1.18
C THR A 246 -17.62 -9.23 -2.52
N TYR A 247 -16.91 -8.86 -3.57
CA TYR A 247 -17.39 -8.92 -4.95
C TYR A 247 -16.22 -9.05 -5.93
N ARG A 248 -16.54 -9.12 -7.21
CA ARG A 248 -15.55 -9.20 -8.29
C ARG A 248 -15.82 -8.12 -9.32
N VAL A 249 -14.72 -7.62 -9.90
CA VAL A 249 -14.77 -6.70 -11.02
C VAL A 249 -13.90 -7.21 -12.17
N SER A 250 -14.19 -6.75 -13.38
CA SER A 250 -13.39 -7.05 -14.57
C SER A 250 -13.29 -5.81 -15.46
N PRO A 251 -12.25 -5.67 -16.30
CA PRO A 251 -12.07 -4.51 -17.17
C PRO A 251 -13.28 -4.22 -18.08
N GLY A 252 -13.91 -5.29 -18.59
CA GLY A 252 -15.06 -5.15 -19.48
C GLY A 252 -16.28 -4.45 -18.86
N GLN A 253 -16.45 -4.50 -17.53
CA GLN A 253 -17.50 -3.76 -16.83
C GLN A 253 -17.33 -2.24 -16.95
N PHE A 254 -16.09 -1.78 -17.21
CA PHE A 254 -15.73 -0.37 -17.32
C PHE A 254 -15.40 0.04 -18.76
N GLY A 255 -15.79 -0.79 -19.74
CA GLY A 255 -15.56 -0.52 -21.17
C GLY A 255 -14.09 -0.60 -21.59
N MET A 256 -13.28 -1.37 -20.86
CA MET A 256 -11.86 -1.59 -21.16
C MET A 256 -11.66 -3.02 -21.70
N ASP A 257 -10.78 -3.15 -22.68
CA ASP A 257 -10.37 -4.45 -23.23
C ASP A 257 -9.47 -5.17 -22.23
N VAL A 258 -9.56 -6.51 -22.24
CA VAL A 258 -8.63 -7.34 -21.44
C VAL A 258 -7.22 -7.24 -22.06
N GLY A 259 -6.29 -6.72 -21.26
CA GLY A 259 -4.88 -6.58 -21.62
C GLY A 259 -4.04 -7.78 -21.21
N LYS A 260 -2.75 -7.73 -21.54
CA LYS A 260 -1.79 -8.75 -21.11
C LYS A 260 -0.87 -8.18 -20.04
N VAL A 261 -0.92 -8.70 -18.83
CA VAL A 261 -0.09 -8.24 -17.70
C VAL A 261 1.40 -8.25 -18.03
N LYS A 262 1.87 -9.22 -18.83
CA LYS A 262 3.26 -9.26 -19.27
C LYS A 262 3.73 -8.03 -20.06
N ASP A 263 2.80 -7.32 -20.71
CA ASP A 263 3.12 -6.12 -21.48
C ASP A 263 3.33 -4.89 -20.57
N LEU A 264 3.03 -5.05 -19.27
CA LEU A 264 3.24 -4.07 -18.20
C LEU A 264 4.54 -4.30 -17.43
N ALA A 265 5.25 -5.41 -17.70
CA ALA A 265 6.50 -5.74 -17.02
C ALA A 265 7.63 -4.82 -17.46
N VAL A 266 8.46 -4.42 -16.51
CA VAL A 266 9.60 -3.52 -16.73
C VAL A 266 10.86 -4.05 -16.07
N PRO A 267 12.03 -3.84 -16.67
CA PRO A 267 13.30 -4.32 -16.12
C PRO A 267 13.84 -3.47 -14.97
N ASP A 268 13.51 -2.17 -14.93
CA ASP A 268 14.09 -1.21 -14.00
C ASP A 268 13.22 0.03 -13.78
N ALA A 269 13.69 0.93 -12.90
CA ALA A 269 13.02 2.17 -12.55
C ALA A 269 12.91 3.15 -13.73
N ALA A 270 13.89 3.17 -14.62
CA ALA A 270 13.86 4.07 -15.79
C ALA A 270 12.77 3.66 -16.78
N ALA A 271 12.63 2.35 -17.04
CA ALA A 271 11.57 1.82 -17.88
C ALA A 271 10.19 2.02 -17.24
N SER A 272 10.08 1.83 -15.91
CA SER A 272 8.86 2.13 -15.16
C SER A 272 8.46 3.60 -15.28
N LEU A 273 9.41 4.52 -15.08
CA LEU A 273 9.18 5.96 -15.23
C LEU A 273 8.76 6.33 -16.66
N ALA A 274 9.38 5.73 -17.66
CA ALA A 274 9.00 5.96 -19.07
C ALA A 274 7.54 5.55 -19.33
N MET A 275 7.11 4.40 -18.80
CA MET A 275 5.73 3.93 -18.92
C MET A 275 4.75 4.84 -18.19
N ILE A 276 5.09 5.28 -16.97
CA ILE A 276 4.29 6.27 -16.20
C ILE A 276 4.12 7.57 -16.99
N ASN A 277 5.21 8.10 -17.56
CA ASN A 277 5.14 9.32 -18.36
C ASN A 277 4.27 9.14 -19.61
N ALA A 278 4.35 7.99 -20.28
CA ALA A 278 3.49 7.69 -21.42
C ALA A 278 2.00 7.69 -21.02
N VAL A 279 1.65 7.12 -19.86
CA VAL A 279 0.28 7.19 -19.33
C VAL A 279 -0.14 8.64 -19.08
N PHE A 280 0.71 9.47 -18.47
CA PHE A 280 0.40 10.88 -18.19
C PHE A 280 0.39 11.74 -19.44
N ASP A 281 1.03 11.33 -20.53
CA ASP A 281 0.94 11.92 -21.86
C ASP A 281 -0.31 11.48 -22.64
N GLY A 282 -1.14 10.62 -22.04
CA GLY A 282 -2.40 10.15 -22.61
C GLY A 282 -2.26 9.02 -23.61
N ALA A 283 -1.13 8.29 -23.61
CA ALA A 283 -0.96 7.12 -24.49
C ALA A 283 -2.03 6.06 -24.20
N ASP A 284 -2.68 5.57 -25.26
CA ASP A 284 -3.68 4.50 -25.15
C ASP A 284 -3.03 3.14 -24.85
N GLY A 285 -3.78 2.26 -24.19
CA GLY A 285 -3.40 0.87 -24.00
C GLY A 285 -3.48 0.38 -22.54
N ALA A 286 -3.05 -0.86 -22.31
CA ALA A 286 -3.18 -1.57 -21.05
C ALA A 286 -2.56 -0.82 -19.84
N ALA A 287 -1.45 -0.10 -20.06
CA ALA A 287 -0.81 0.67 -18.99
C ALA A 287 -1.68 1.84 -18.51
N ARG A 288 -2.33 2.56 -19.44
CA ARG A 288 -3.29 3.61 -19.07
C ARG A 288 -4.50 2.99 -18.37
N ASP A 289 -5.06 1.95 -18.92
CA ASP A 289 -6.31 1.37 -18.45
C ASP A 289 -6.16 0.78 -17.05
N ILE A 290 -5.07 0.10 -16.73
CA ILE A 290 -4.82 -0.40 -15.36
C ILE A 290 -4.62 0.75 -14.36
N VAL A 291 -3.97 1.84 -14.76
CA VAL A 291 -3.85 3.04 -13.92
C VAL A 291 -5.21 3.67 -13.68
N LEU A 292 -6.09 3.75 -14.70
CA LEU A 292 -7.44 4.29 -14.54
C LEU A 292 -8.31 3.44 -13.59
N LEU A 293 -8.19 2.11 -13.65
CA LEU A 293 -8.88 1.20 -12.72
C LEU A 293 -8.46 1.46 -11.27
N ASN A 294 -7.16 1.49 -11.00
CA ASN A 294 -6.64 1.63 -9.64
C ASN A 294 -6.76 3.07 -9.11
N ALA A 295 -6.54 4.08 -9.95
CA ALA A 295 -6.81 5.47 -9.59
C ALA A 295 -8.30 5.73 -9.35
N GLY A 296 -9.17 5.18 -10.20
CA GLY A 296 -10.62 5.28 -10.03
C GLY A 296 -11.10 4.66 -8.71
N ALA A 297 -10.53 3.53 -8.33
CA ALA A 297 -10.77 2.90 -7.04
C ALA A 297 -10.33 3.82 -5.88
N ALA A 298 -9.17 4.45 -5.98
CA ALA A 298 -8.69 5.37 -4.96
C ALA A 298 -9.55 6.66 -4.88
N VAL A 299 -10.01 7.18 -6.01
CA VAL A 299 -10.98 8.30 -6.06
C VAL A 299 -12.30 7.91 -5.41
N TYR A 300 -12.78 6.68 -5.66
CA TYR A 300 -14.02 6.19 -5.06
C TYR A 300 -13.89 6.05 -3.54
N VAL A 301 -12.88 5.38 -3.03
CA VAL A 301 -12.71 5.22 -1.57
C VAL A 301 -12.41 6.55 -0.86
N SER A 302 -11.82 7.53 -1.54
CA SER A 302 -11.62 8.87 -0.98
C SER A 302 -12.93 9.64 -0.73
N GLY A 303 -14.04 9.16 -1.28
CA GLY A 303 -15.36 9.79 -1.17
C GLY A 303 -15.62 10.91 -2.19
N LEU A 304 -14.75 11.10 -3.19
CA LEU A 304 -14.98 12.06 -4.28
C LEU A 304 -15.95 11.52 -5.34
N ALA A 305 -16.08 10.21 -5.44
CA ALA A 305 -17.01 9.56 -6.36
C ALA A 305 -17.98 8.67 -5.59
N SER A 306 -19.21 8.53 -6.10
CA SER A 306 -20.26 7.69 -5.48
C SER A 306 -20.17 6.21 -5.86
N SER A 307 -19.40 5.88 -6.91
CA SER A 307 -19.17 4.52 -7.38
C SER A 307 -17.79 4.37 -8.00
N LEU A 308 -17.36 3.13 -8.20
CA LEU A 308 -16.09 2.82 -8.87
C LEU A 308 -16.08 3.35 -10.31
N GLU A 309 -17.19 3.21 -11.04
CA GLU A 309 -17.35 3.74 -12.41
C GLU A 309 -17.13 5.25 -12.46
N ASN A 310 -17.76 5.98 -11.54
CA ASN A 310 -17.60 7.44 -11.46
C ASN A 310 -16.17 7.84 -11.09
N GLY A 311 -15.51 7.05 -10.22
CA GLY A 311 -14.11 7.24 -9.87
C GLY A 311 -13.18 7.05 -11.08
N ILE A 312 -13.42 6.02 -11.88
CA ILE A 312 -12.68 5.75 -13.12
C ILE A 312 -12.87 6.88 -14.14
N GLU A 313 -14.08 7.43 -14.24
CA GLU A 313 -14.33 8.56 -15.15
C GLU A 313 -13.57 9.82 -14.71
N LEU A 314 -13.54 10.13 -13.40
CA LEU A 314 -12.73 11.24 -12.89
C LEU A 314 -11.23 11.02 -13.12
N ALA A 315 -10.74 9.80 -12.95
CA ALA A 315 -9.36 9.45 -13.28
C ALA A 315 -9.05 9.63 -14.77
N ARG A 316 -9.98 9.23 -15.67
CA ARG A 316 -9.87 9.42 -17.11
C ARG A 316 -9.76 10.90 -17.48
N GLN A 317 -10.60 11.73 -16.88
CA GLN A 317 -10.56 13.19 -17.10
C GLN A 317 -9.26 13.81 -16.61
N ALA A 318 -8.71 13.35 -15.48
CA ALA A 318 -7.45 13.84 -14.94
C ALA A 318 -6.25 13.52 -15.87
N VAL A 319 -6.27 12.36 -16.53
CA VAL A 319 -5.25 12.00 -17.53
C VAL A 319 -5.48 12.79 -18.83
N ALA A 320 -6.71 12.79 -19.38
CA ALA A 320 -7.03 13.42 -20.65
C ALA A 320 -6.80 14.94 -20.67
N SER A 321 -7.01 15.62 -19.54
CA SER A 321 -6.75 17.06 -19.41
C SER A 321 -5.28 17.43 -19.22
N GLY A 322 -4.38 16.46 -19.02
CA GLY A 322 -2.98 16.68 -18.67
C GLY A 322 -2.76 17.04 -17.20
N ALA A 323 -3.81 17.03 -16.36
CA ALA A 323 -3.70 17.36 -14.93
C ALA A 323 -2.80 16.37 -14.18
N ALA A 324 -2.80 15.09 -14.54
CA ALA A 324 -1.92 14.08 -13.96
C ALA A 324 -0.44 14.40 -14.22
N LYS A 325 -0.09 14.77 -15.44
CA LYS A 325 1.27 15.19 -15.80
C LYS A 325 1.72 16.42 -15.01
N GLN A 326 0.82 17.42 -14.92
CA GLN A 326 1.10 18.63 -14.15
C GLN A 326 1.27 18.32 -12.65
N LYS A 327 0.44 17.45 -12.08
CA LYS A 327 0.53 17.01 -10.69
C LYS A 327 1.86 16.32 -10.39
N PHE A 328 2.33 15.45 -11.27
CA PHE A 328 3.61 14.78 -11.13
C PHE A 328 4.77 15.79 -11.15
N LYS A 329 4.74 16.74 -12.09
CA LYS A 329 5.72 17.83 -12.14
C LYS A 329 5.72 18.66 -10.85
N GLN A 330 4.56 19.00 -10.32
CA GLN A 330 4.43 19.72 -9.04
C GLN A 330 5.06 18.93 -7.88
N LEU A 331 4.86 17.60 -7.81
CA LEU A 331 5.47 16.77 -6.77
C LEU A 331 7.02 16.83 -6.84
N ILE A 332 7.59 16.70 -8.03
CA ILE A 332 9.04 16.78 -8.24
C ILE A 332 9.57 18.14 -7.80
N GLU A 333 8.97 19.23 -8.29
CA GLU A 333 9.39 20.59 -7.99
C GLU A 333 9.23 20.92 -6.50
N THR A 334 8.07 20.66 -5.90
CA THR A 334 7.79 20.97 -4.50
C THR A 334 8.71 20.18 -3.57
N SER A 335 8.89 18.88 -3.80
CA SER A 335 9.77 18.05 -2.97
C SER A 335 11.23 18.50 -3.03
N SER A 336 11.69 19.01 -4.17
CA SER A 336 13.06 19.48 -4.35
C SER A 336 13.36 20.82 -3.69
N HIS A 337 12.31 21.62 -3.40
CA HIS A 337 12.46 22.94 -2.75
C HIS A 337 12.23 22.90 -1.23
N LEU A 338 11.79 21.77 -0.68
CA LEU A 338 11.59 21.56 0.75
C LEU A 338 12.81 20.93 1.43
#